data_c687293fda5db78d0fa8823f2874df3c
#
_entry.id   c687293fda5db78d0fa8823f2874df3c
#
_cell.length_a   1.000
_cell.length_b   1.000
_cell.length_c   1.000
_cell.angle_alpha   90.00
_cell.angle_beta   90.00
_cell.angle_gamma   90.00
#
_symmetry.space_group_name_H-M   'P 1'
#
loop_
_entity.id
_entity.type
_entity.pdbx_description
1 polymer ?
#
loop_
_entity_poly.entity_id
_entity_poly.type
_entity_poly.pdbx_seq_one_letter_code
_entity_poly.pdbx_strand_id
1 'polypeptide(L)'
;WLGDQRAKLYGKIRKWGSVGFIVGVFTIGAILEIIPISMLPILLLIIASLAFIWAFTIREPEGAPTSQKHLEPLLPVLKRPEVAAFFTIEFILLFSHAPFYSFYSNFLKSLNFSTTEIGFLWAMGVVSEIVMFAYATTFFKYFSWRSLVAVCLILTSIRWLLVAIFSHYFIGQLFAQCL
;
A
#
# COMPACT_ATOMS: atom_id res chain seq x y z
N TRP A 1 21.12 -6.79 2.55
CA TRP A 1 21.21 -7.49 1.28
C TRP A 1 21.56 -6.57 0.11
N LEU A 2 21.03 -5.40 0.02
CA LEU A 2 21.10 -4.53 -1.15
C LEU A 2 21.97 -3.29 -0.86
N GLY A 3 23.19 -3.29 -0.45
CA GLY A 3 24.13 -2.18 -0.25
C GLY A 3 23.58 -0.75 -0.50
N ASP A 4 24.36 0.18 -0.98
CA ASP A 4 23.91 1.56 -1.31
C ASP A 4 22.96 1.63 -2.53
N GLN A 5 22.81 0.54 -3.27
CA GLN A 5 21.82 0.41 -4.34
C GLN A 5 20.40 0.06 -3.85
N ARG A 6 20.22 -0.15 -2.54
CA ARG A 6 18.96 -0.61 -1.92
C ARG A 6 17.77 0.27 -2.26
N ALA A 7 17.94 1.58 -2.15
CA ALA A 7 16.87 2.52 -2.43
C ALA A 7 16.43 2.50 -3.91
N LYS A 8 17.40 2.33 -4.83
CA LYS A 8 17.10 2.26 -6.27
C LYS A 8 16.39 0.97 -6.67
N LEU A 9 16.68 -0.13 -5.99
CA LEU A 9 16.08 -1.42 -6.26
C LEU A 9 14.75 -1.61 -5.52
N TYR A 10 14.55 -0.93 -4.39
CA TYR A 10 13.34 -1.06 -3.59
C TYR A 10 12.07 -0.74 -4.40
N GLY A 11 12.01 0.40 -5.07
CA GLY A 11 10.87 0.76 -5.91
C GLY A 11 10.62 -0.22 -7.06
N LYS A 12 11.71 -0.76 -7.66
CA LYS A 12 11.61 -1.78 -8.72
C LYS A 12 11.06 -3.11 -8.22
N ILE A 13 11.37 -3.50 -6.99
CA ILE A 13 10.87 -4.74 -6.38
C ILE A 13 9.45 -4.52 -5.85
N ARG A 14 9.21 -3.41 -5.16
CA ARG A 14 7.92 -3.12 -4.52
C ARG A 14 6.75 -3.03 -5.50
N LYS A 15 6.97 -2.49 -6.72
CA LYS A 15 5.94 -2.43 -7.76
C LYS A 15 5.34 -3.79 -8.12
N TRP A 16 6.12 -4.89 -8.03
CA TRP A 16 5.61 -6.22 -8.30
C TRP A 16 4.56 -6.67 -7.29
N GLY A 17 4.63 -6.17 -6.05
CA GLY A 17 3.57 -6.38 -5.07
C GLY A 17 2.25 -5.74 -5.50
N SER A 18 2.29 -4.50 -6.01
CA SER A 18 1.10 -3.81 -6.53
C SER A 18 0.55 -4.47 -7.79
N VAL A 19 1.42 -4.95 -8.70
CA VAL A 19 1.00 -5.75 -9.86
C VAL A 19 0.32 -7.05 -9.40
N GLY A 20 0.91 -7.76 -8.43
CA GLY A 20 0.32 -8.96 -7.84
C GLY A 20 -1.05 -8.69 -7.21
N PHE A 21 -1.21 -7.54 -6.55
CA PHE A 21 -2.51 -7.13 -6.01
C PHE A 21 -3.56 -6.95 -7.12
N ILE A 22 -3.23 -6.24 -8.20
CA ILE A 22 -4.15 -6.05 -9.34
C ILE A 22 -4.55 -7.40 -9.94
N VAL A 23 -3.57 -8.25 -10.23
CA VAL A 23 -3.82 -9.59 -10.78
C VAL A 23 -4.71 -10.39 -9.83
N GLY A 24 -4.42 -10.37 -8.52
CA GLY A 24 -5.21 -11.05 -7.50
C GLY A 24 -6.66 -10.58 -7.46
N VAL A 25 -6.88 -9.27 -7.46
CA VAL A 25 -8.25 -8.68 -7.42
C VAL A 25 -9.05 -9.10 -8.65
N PHE A 26 -8.47 -8.99 -9.86
CA PHE A 26 -9.18 -9.40 -11.09
C PHE A 26 -9.44 -10.89 -11.14
N THR A 27 -8.45 -11.71 -10.77
CA THR A 27 -8.59 -13.17 -10.80
C THR A 27 -9.64 -13.66 -9.79
N ILE A 28 -9.56 -13.18 -8.54
CA ILE A 28 -10.53 -13.56 -7.51
C ILE A 28 -11.91 -12.98 -7.85
N GLY A 29 -11.97 -11.75 -8.35
CA GLY A 29 -13.22 -11.16 -8.82
C GLY A 29 -13.93 -12.04 -9.86
N ALA A 30 -13.21 -12.45 -10.90
CA ALA A 30 -13.74 -13.35 -11.94
C ALA A 30 -14.16 -14.73 -11.39
N ILE A 31 -13.41 -15.29 -10.45
CA ILE A 31 -13.77 -16.56 -9.80
C ILE A 31 -15.08 -16.39 -9.00
N LEU A 32 -15.24 -15.29 -8.28
CA LEU A 32 -16.43 -15.01 -7.45
C LEU A 32 -17.69 -14.68 -8.29
N GLU A 33 -17.58 -14.45 -9.59
CA GLU A 33 -18.74 -14.42 -10.48
C GLU A 33 -19.35 -15.83 -10.71
N ILE A 34 -18.52 -16.87 -10.56
CA ILE A 34 -18.92 -18.27 -10.80
C ILE A 34 -19.27 -19.00 -9.49
N ILE A 35 -18.58 -18.67 -8.41
CA ILE A 35 -18.76 -19.32 -7.11
C ILE A 35 -19.30 -18.34 -6.06
N PRO A 36 -20.04 -18.83 -5.04
CA PRO A 36 -20.61 -17.97 -4.02
C PRO A 36 -19.51 -17.30 -3.17
N ILE A 37 -19.75 -16.06 -2.76
CA ILE A 37 -18.81 -15.24 -1.97
C ILE A 37 -18.40 -15.90 -0.64
N SER A 38 -19.23 -16.83 -0.12
CA SER A 38 -18.90 -17.61 1.07
C SER A 38 -17.64 -18.48 0.90
N MET A 39 -17.22 -18.75 -0.34
CA MET A 39 -15.98 -19.47 -0.66
C MET A 39 -14.73 -18.60 -0.63
N LEU A 40 -14.86 -17.28 -0.48
CA LEU A 40 -13.72 -16.35 -0.41
C LEU A 40 -12.68 -16.73 0.65
N PRO A 41 -13.04 -17.12 1.90
CA PRO A 41 -12.05 -17.53 2.90
C PRO A 41 -11.25 -18.76 2.48
N ILE A 42 -11.89 -19.70 1.77
CA ILE A 42 -11.23 -20.90 1.25
C ILE A 42 -10.24 -20.55 0.13
N LEU A 43 -10.62 -19.65 -0.78
CA LEU A 43 -9.70 -19.14 -1.81
C LEU A 43 -8.46 -18.45 -1.20
N LEU A 44 -8.68 -17.62 -0.19
CA LEU A 44 -7.58 -16.96 0.51
C LEU A 44 -6.67 -17.98 1.21
N LEU A 45 -7.25 -19.01 1.82
CA LEU A 45 -6.49 -20.11 2.45
C LEU A 45 -5.64 -20.85 1.42
N ILE A 46 -6.20 -21.17 0.25
CA ILE A 46 -5.47 -21.85 -0.84
C ILE A 46 -4.28 -20.97 -1.29
N ILE A 47 -4.49 -19.68 -1.54
CA ILE A 47 -3.44 -18.76 -1.98
C ILE A 47 -2.35 -18.64 -0.91
N ALA A 48 -2.73 -18.49 0.36
CA ALA A 48 -1.78 -18.43 1.47
C ALA A 48 -0.97 -19.72 1.61
N SER A 49 -1.63 -20.89 1.43
CA SER A 49 -0.96 -22.19 1.47
C SER A 49 0.04 -22.36 0.31
N LEU A 50 -0.34 -21.94 -0.90
CA LEU A 50 0.56 -21.94 -2.05
C LEU A 50 1.77 -21.03 -1.83
N ALA A 51 1.55 -19.82 -1.29
CA ALA A 51 2.63 -18.91 -0.96
C ALA A 51 3.57 -19.50 0.13
N PHE A 52 3.00 -20.15 1.15
CA PHE A 52 3.75 -20.85 2.18
C PHE A 52 4.63 -21.96 1.60
N ILE A 53 4.06 -22.85 0.76
CA ILE A 53 4.81 -23.92 0.09
C ILE A 53 5.93 -23.31 -0.77
N TRP A 54 5.63 -22.24 -1.51
CA TRP A 54 6.63 -21.57 -2.35
C TRP A 54 7.77 -20.99 -1.53
N ALA A 55 7.52 -20.51 -0.30
CA ALA A 55 8.54 -19.97 0.57
C ALA A 55 9.69 -20.95 0.87
N PHE A 56 9.42 -22.26 0.88
CA PHE A 56 10.46 -23.29 1.05
C PHE A 56 11.41 -23.42 -0.15
N THR A 57 11.05 -22.90 -1.31
CA THR A 57 11.93 -22.90 -2.49
C THR A 57 12.95 -21.75 -2.47
N ILE A 58 12.74 -20.76 -1.58
CA ILE A 58 13.64 -19.62 -1.45
C ILE A 58 14.90 -20.07 -0.72
N ARG A 59 16.02 -20.14 -1.45
CA ARG A 59 17.33 -20.43 -0.86
C ARG A 59 17.93 -19.16 -0.29
N GLU A 60 18.48 -19.24 0.90
CA GLU A 60 19.33 -18.16 1.42
C GLU A 60 20.61 -18.10 0.58
N PRO A 61 21.04 -16.91 0.11
CA PRO A 61 22.29 -16.77 -0.59
C PRO A 61 23.46 -17.17 0.33
N GLU A 62 24.35 -17.99 -0.19
CA GLU A 62 25.59 -18.33 0.49
C GLU A 62 26.39 -17.04 0.77
N GLY A 63 26.82 -16.84 2.01
CA GLY A 63 27.55 -15.64 2.44
C GLY A 63 26.63 -14.44 2.80
N ALA A 64 25.35 -14.68 3.03
CA ALA A 64 24.58 -13.70 3.82
C ALA A 64 25.37 -13.40 5.10
N PRO A 65 25.83 -12.16 5.33
CA PRO A 65 26.54 -11.87 6.54
C PRO A 65 25.60 -12.23 7.68
N THR A 66 25.93 -13.30 8.40
CA THR A 66 25.47 -13.52 9.78
C THR A 66 26.08 -12.39 10.60
N SER A 67 25.67 -11.18 10.26
CA SER A 67 26.04 -10.00 11.00
C SER A 67 25.34 -10.12 12.34
N GLN A 68 26.02 -10.75 13.28
CA GLN A 68 25.92 -10.41 14.69
C GLN A 68 26.49 -8.98 14.86
N LYS A 69 26.00 -8.02 14.04
CA LYS A 69 26.08 -6.63 14.42
C LYS A 69 25.34 -6.59 15.73
N HIS A 70 26.00 -6.12 16.78
CA HIS A 70 25.38 -5.76 18.03
C HIS A 70 24.09 -5.02 17.69
N LEU A 71 22.97 -5.74 17.74
CA LEU A 71 21.67 -5.13 17.55
C LEU A 71 21.52 -4.20 18.74
N GLU A 72 21.59 -2.91 18.52
CA GLU A 72 21.23 -1.95 19.57
C GLU A 72 19.86 -2.37 20.11
N PRO A 73 19.66 -2.41 21.43
CA PRO A 73 18.37 -2.78 21.99
C PRO A 73 17.30 -1.86 21.38
N LEU A 74 16.21 -2.45 20.93
CA LEU A 74 15.17 -1.77 20.16
C LEU A 74 14.54 -0.60 20.96
N LEU A 75 14.41 -0.76 22.26
CA LEU A 75 13.75 0.21 23.13
C LEU A 75 14.44 1.58 23.20
N PRO A 76 15.78 1.69 23.34
CA PRO A 76 16.50 2.96 23.24
C PRO A 76 16.37 3.63 21.87
N VAL A 77 16.30 2.85 20.77
CA VAL A 77 16.10 3.40 19.43
C VAL A 77 14.70 4.01 19.29
N LEU A 78 13.66 3.33 19.77
CA LEU A 78 12.29 3.81 19.75
C LEU A 78 12.08 5.07 20.63
N LYS A 79 12.89 5.26 21.68
CA LYS A 79 12.84 6.44 22.53
C LYS A 79 13.52 7.68 21.93
N ARG A 80 14.25 7.55 20.82
CA ARG A 80 14.82 8.71 20.12
C ARG A 80 13.66 9.58 19.59
N PRO A 81 13.65 10.89 19.86
CA PRO A 81 12.50 11.75 19.53
C PRO A 81 12.14 11.74 18.04
N GLU A 82 13.14 11.64 17.16
CA GLU A 82 12.93 11.57 15.72
C GLU A 82 12.23 10.27 15.31
N VAL A 83 12.61 9.16 15.92
CA VAL A 83 12.04 7.84 15.66
C VAL A 83 10.63 7.76 16.23
N ALA A 84 10.42 8.25 17.45
CA ALA A 84 9.10 8.31 18.06
C ALA A 84 8.15 9.19 17.26
N ALA A 85 8.61 10.38 16.81
CA ALA A 85 7.82 11.27 15.97
C ALA A 85 7.44 10.60 14.64
N PHE A 86 8.38 9.90 14.00
CA PHE A 86 8.10 9.15 12.77
C PHE A 86 7.01 8.09 12.98
N PHE A 87 7.15 7.24 13.98
CA PHE A 87 6.14 6.22 14.28
C PHE A 87 4.77 6.81 14.66
N THR A 88 4.77 7.94 15.37
CA THR A 88 3.52 8.64 15.70
C THR A 88 2.82 9.16 14.44
N ILE A 89 3.56 9.76 13.51
CA ILE A 89 3.02 10.25 12.24
C ILE A 89 2.46 9.07 11.44
N GLU A 90 3.21 7.99 11.29
CA GLU A 90 2.76 6.78 10.57
C GLU A 90 1.52 6.16 11.22
N PHE A 91 1.48 6.09 12.54
CA PHE A 91 0.31 5.61 13.28
C PHE A 91 -0.93 6.46 12.98
N ILE A 92 -0.83 7.79 13.09
CA ILE A 92 -1.95 8.71 12.80
C ILE A 92 -2.38 8.59 11.34
N LEU A 93 -1.43 8.49 10.42
CA LEU A 93 -1.70 8.34 8.99
C LEU A 93 -2.47 7.04 8.71
N LEU A 94 -2.00 5.90 9.20
CA LEU A 94 -2.66 4.61 9.06
C LEU A 94 -4.03 4.60 9.76
N PHE A 95 -4.14 5.22 10.94
CA PHE A 95 -5.40 5.36 11.65
C PHE A 95 -6.44 6.13 10.82
N SER A 96 -6.02 7.19 10.11
CA SER A 96 -6.89 7.94 9.21
C SER A 96 -7.34 7.15 7.98
N HIS A 97 -6.50 6.22 7.50
CA HIS A 97 -6.81 5.37 6.34
C HIS A 97 -7.66 4.14 6.69
N ALA A 98 -7.66 3.67 7.94
CA ALA A 98 -8.40 2.48 8.33
C ALA A 98 -9.90 2.55 8.02
N PRO A 99 -10.63 3.64 8.34
CA PRO A 99 -12.04 3.79 7.95
C PRO A 99 -12.24 3.80 6.44
N PHE A 100 -11.31 4.41 5.70
CA PHE A 100 -11.36 4.43 4.25
C PHE A 100 -11.30 3.01 3.67
N TYR A 101 -10.32 2.20 4.06
CA TYR A 101 -10.22 0.82 3.57
C TYR A 101 -11.43 -0.03 3.94
N SER A 102 -12.03 0.21 5.10
CA SER A 102 -13.16 -0.59 5.59
C SER A 102 -14.50 -0.17 5.01
N PHE A 103 -14.73 1.14 4.83
CA PHE A 103 -16.06 1.67 4.56
C PHE A 103 -16.23 2.40 3.24
N TYR A 104 -15.15 2.74 2.53
CA TYR A 104 -15.22 3.54 1.30
C TYR A 104 -16.11 2.90 0.23
N SER A 105 -16.00 1.59 0.01
CA SER A 105 -16.86 0.89 -0.95
C SER A 105 -18.35 0.95 -0.56
N ASN A 106 -18.65 0.80 0.72
CA ASN A 106 -20.02 0.90 1.23
C ASN A 106 -20.54 2.35 1.14
N PHE A 107 -19.68 3.33 1.43
CA PHE A 107 -19.99 4.75 1.27
C PHE A 107 -20.35 5.08 -0.18
N LEU A 108 -19.55 4.66 -1.16
CA LEU A 108 -19.85 4.88 -2.58
C LEU A 108 -21.12 4.15 -3.02
N LYS A 109 -21.37 2.92 -2.53
CA LYS A 109 -22.64 2.22 -2.80
C LYS A 109 -23.85 2.99 -2.28
N SER A 110 -23.76 3.60 -1.10
CA SER A 110 -24.85 4.42 -0.56
C SER A 110 -25.13 5.68 -1.39
N LEU A 111 -24.17 6.11 -2.21
CA LEU A 111 -24.28 7.21 -3.17
C LEU A 111 -24.66 6.74 -4.60
N ASN A 112 -25.11 5.48 -4.73
CA ASN A 112 -25.55 4.84 -5.99
C ASN A 112 -24.43 4.63 -7.02
N PHE A 113 -23.15 4.58 -6.63
CA PHE A 113 -22.10 4.15 -7.53
C PHE A 113 -22.23 2.65 -7.84
N SER A 114 -22.03 2.29 -9.09
CA SER A 114 -21.98 0.89 -9.52
C SER A 114 -20.75 0.16 -8.98
N THR A 115 -20.83 -1.15 -8.88
CA THR A 115 -19.69 -1.99 -8.44
C THR A 115 -18.48 -1.84 -9.36
N THR A 116 -18.72 -1.64 -10.67
CA THR A 116 -17.68 -1.42 -11.67
C THR A 116 -16.96 -0.09 -11.44
N GLU A 117 -17.67 0.99 -11.18
CA GLU A 117 -17.08 2.31 -10.87
C GLU A 117 -16.23 2.24 -9.60
N ILE A 118 -16.73 1.59 -8.56
CA ILE A 118 -15.99 1.40 -7.30
C ILE A 118 -14.71 0.61 -7.54
N GLY A 119 -14.80 -0.50 -8.30
CA GLY A 119 -13.63 -1.30 -8.66
C GLY A 119 -12.60 -0.50 -9.46
N PHE A 120 -13.04 0.33 -10.40
CA PHE A 120 -12.18 1.20 -11.19
C PHE A 120 -11.46 2.24 -10.31
N LEU A 121 -12.17 2.87 -9.36
CA LEU A 121 -11.57 3.81 -8.42
C LEU A 121 -10.48 3.16 -7.57
N TRP A 122 -10.71 1.96 -7.07
CA TRP A 122 -9.67 1.19 -6.35
C TRP A 122 -8.46 0.87 -7.24
N ALA A 123 -8.71 0.43 -8.47
CA ALA A 123 -7.63 0.14 -9.42
C ALA A 123 -6.78 1.38 -9.73
N MET A 124 -7.41 2.56 -9.88
CA MET A 124 -6.70 3.81 -10.13
C MET A 124 -5.81 4.23 -8.96
N GLY A 125 -6.24 4.00 -7.72
CA GLY A 125 -5.38 4.21 -6.54
C GLY A 125 -4.11 3.34 -6.59
N VAL A 126 -4.26 2.06 -6.96
CA VAL A 126 -3.10 1.15 -7.10
C VAL A 126 -2.19 1.55 -8.28
N VAL A 127 -2.76 1.99 -9.38
CA VAL A 127 -1.98 2.51 -10.53
C VAL A 127 -1.16 3.73 -10.10
N SER A 128 -1.75 4.65 -9.35
CA SER A 128 -1.05 5.83 -8.80
C SER A 128 0.10 5.41 -7.87
N GLU A 129 -0.11 4.41 -7.02
CA GLU A 129 0.95 3.82 -6.17
C GLU A 129 2.11 3.28 -7.01
N ILE A 130 1.82 2.53 -8.09
CA ILE A 130 2.86 2.00 -9.00
C ILE A 130 3.68 3.14 -9.62
N VAL A 131 3.01 4.18 -10.10
CA VAL A 131 3.66 5.37 -10.67
C VAL A 131 4.55 6.04 -9.62
N MET A 132 4.04 6.25 -8.41
CA MET A 132 4.83 6.85 -7.32
C MET A 132 6.06 6.01 -6.98
N PHE A 133 5.96 4.69 -6.90
CA PHE A 133 7.14 3.83 -6.70
C PHE A 133 8.15 3.87 -7.85
N ALA A 134 7.68 4.03 -9.08
CA ALA A 134 8.58 4.17 -10.24
C ALA A 134 9.45 5.45 -10.14
N TYR A 135 8.90 6.53 -9.59
CA TYR A 135 9.57 7.82 -9.45
C TYR A 135 10.15 8.07 -8.04
N ALA A 136 9.96 7.16 -7.09
CA ALA A 136 10.36 7.34 -5.68
C ALA A 136 11.84 7.73 -5.53
N THR A 137 12.76 7.08 -6.28
CA THR A 137 14.19 7.38 -6.24
C THR A 137 14.51 8.81 -6.68
N THR A 138 13.72 9.37 -7.60
CA THR A 138 13.88 10.75 -8.07
C THR A 138 13.44 11.72 -6.99
N PHE A 139 12.30 11.47 -6.35
CA PHE A 139 11.83 12.31 -5.24
C PHE A 139 12.81 12.33 -4.08
N PHE A 140 13.32 11.17 -3.65
CA PHE A 140 14.32 11.10 -2.57
C PHE A 140 15.64 11.79 -2.91
N LYS A 141 15.96 11.99 -4.18
CA LYS A 141 17.16 12.72 -4.59
C LYS A 141 17.02 14.24 -4.42
N TYR A 142 15.83 14.79 -4.66
CA TYR A 142 15.62 16.25 -4.69
C TYR A 142 14.96 16.79 -3.42
N PHE A 143 14.26 15.97 -2.66
CA PHE A 143 13.53 16.41 -1.48
C PHE A 143 14.08 15.78 -0.20
N SER A 144 14.10 16.58 0.86
CA SER A 144 14.43 16.06 2.19
C SER A 144 13.33 15.14 2.70
N TRP A 145 13.70 14.21 3.55
CA TRP A 145 12.74 13.30 4.19
C TRP A 145 11.58 14.06 4.88
N ARG A 146 11.91 15.14 5.62
CA ARG A 146 10.90 15.95 6.32
C ARG A 146 9.93 16.61 5.35
N SER A 147 10.43 17.14 4.22
CA SER A 147 9.59 17.73 3.18
C SER A 147 8.67 16.71 2.55
N LEU A 148 9.16 15.49 2.27
CA LEU A 148 8.33 14.41 1.70
C LEU A 148 7.20 14.02 2.63
N VAL A 149 7.48 13.82 3.93
CA VAL A 149 6.45 13.51 4.93
C VAL A 149 5.42 14.63 5.01
N ALA A 150 5.85 15.90 5.05
CA ALA A 150 4.94 17.04 5.09
C ALA A 150 4.04 17.10 3.84
N VAL A 151 4.59 16.90 2.66
CA VAL A 151 3.83 16.85 1.40
C VAL A 151 2.82 15.70 1.43
N CYS A 152 3.21 14.50 1.86
CA CYS A 152 2.29 13.37 1.98
C CYS A 152 1.11 13.67 2.92
N LEU A 153 1.35 14.30 4.07
CA LEU A 153 0.30 14.68 5.01
C LEU A 153 -0.66 15.72 4.42
N ILE A 154 -0.12 16.72 3.71
CA ILE A 154 -0.92 17.73 3.01
C ILE A 154 -1.78 17.08 1.92
N LEU A 155 -1.18 16.24 1.07
CA LEU A 155 -1.90 15.54 0.01
C LEU A 155 -2.98 14.61 0.57
N THR A 156 -2.70 13.90 1.67
CA THR A 156 -3.71 13.10 2.36
C THR A 156 -4.87 13.94 2.87
N SER A 157 -4.58 15.11 3.45
CA SER A 157 -5.63 16.02 3.91
C SER A 157 -6.49 16.55 2.76
N ILE A 158 -5.86 16.93 1.65
CA ILE A 158 -6.56 17.34 0.42
C ILE A 158 -7.41 16.17 -0.12
N ARG A 159 -6.88 14.96 -0.13
CA ARG A 159 -7.60 13.76 -0.53
C ARG A 159 -8.90 13.58 0.26
N TRP A 160 -8.86 13.69 1.59
CA TRP A 160 -10.06 13.56 2.41
C TRP A 160 -11.08 14.67 2.15
N LEU A 161 -10.62 15.91 1.91
CA LEU A 161 -11.47 17.01 1.51
C LEU A 161 -12.14 16.73 0.15
N LEU A 162 -11.40 16.24 -0.83
CA LEU A 162 -11.96 15.90 -2.15
C LEU A 162 -12.99 14.77 -2.04
N VAL A 163 -12.72 13.72 -1.27
CA VAL A 163 -13.68 12.63 -1.02
C VAL A 163 -14.97 13.16 -0.41
N ALA A 164 -14.90 14.11 0.53
CA ALA A 164 -16.05 14.68 1.20
C ALA A 164 -16.85 15.65 0.28
N ILE A 165 -16.15 16.62 -0.34
CA ILE A 165 -16.80 17.68 -1.12
C ILE A 165 -17.36 17.14 -2.44
N PHE A 166 -16.62 16.27 -3.12
CA PHE A 166 -17.01 15.70 -4.41
C PHE A 166 -17.53 14.26 -4.29
N SER A 167 -18.18 13.95 -3.17
CA SER A 167 -18.67 12.61 -2.86
C SER A 167 -19.59 12.01 -3.94
N HIS A 168 -20.44 12.82 -4.58
CA HIS A 168 -21.39 12.40 -5.63
C HIS A 168 -20.81 12.40 -7.05
N TYR A 169 -19.59 12.89 -7.25
CA TYR A 169 -19.01 13.05 -8.57
C TYR A 169 -17.90 12.04 -8.80
N PHE A 170 -18.06 11.15 -9.79
CA PHE A 170 -17.06 10.14 -10.15
C PHE A 170 -15.67 10.74 -10.42
N ILE A 171 -15.61 11.83 -11.18
CA ILE A 171 -14.35 12.51 -11.51
C ILE A 171 -13.66 13.04 -10.24
N GLY A 172 -14.43 13.58 -9.29
CA GLY A 172 -13.89 14.04 -8.00
C GLY A 172 -13.29 12.91 -7.18
N GLN A 173 -13.99 11.76 -7.13
CA GLN A 173 -13.47 10.55 -6.48
C GLN A 173 -12.23 10.02 -7.18
N LEU A 174 -12.17 10.07 -8.52
CA LEU A 174 -11.03 9.67 -9.30
C LEU A 174 -9.79 10.51 -8.97
N PHE A 175 -9.90 11.83 -8.91
CA PHE A 175 -8.80 12.70 -8.48
C PHE A 175 -8.35 12.40 -7.06
N ALA A 176 -9.29 12.15 -6.15
CA ALA A 176 -8.96 11.78 -4.78
C ALA A 176 -8.18 10.45 -4.69
N GLN A 177 -8.43 9.50 -5.60
CA GLN A 177 -7.68 8.24 -5.66
C GLN A 177 -6.27 8.38 -6.25
N CYS A 178 -6.02 9.40 -7.06
CA CYS A 178 -4.70 9.66 -7.62
C CYS A 178 -3.75 10.41 -6.65
N LEU A 179 -4.25 10.90 -5.53
CA LEU A 179 -3.46 11.57 -4.47
C LEU A 179 -3.01 10.60 -3.39
#